data_a5983368fbd3984855e6e56f56e98bf6
#
_entry.id   a5983368fbd3984855e6e56f56e98bf6
#
_cell.length_a   1.000
_cell.length_b   1.000
_cell.length_c   1.000
_cell.angle_alpha   90.00
_cell.angle_beta   90.00
_cell.angle_gamma   90.00
#
_symmetry.space_group_name_H-M   'P 1'
#
loop_
_entity.id
_entity.type
_entity.pdbx_description
1 polymer ?
#
loop_
_entity_poly.entity_id
_entity_poly.type
_entity_poly.pdbx_seq_one_letter_code
_entity_poly.pdbx_strand_id
1 'polypeptide(L)'
;HVRRRARLLGVSSTVSGPRKSPYARRDVLALPVLLLNRYFNPVSVTPARRAVVLLFAGSALAVDDDGAMHDFACWRALPIRSRDDGIPMVGGQLRVPRVLHLVRYDRSPRVIVRLTRRNLMLRDDHQCQYCAKRPQLRELNLDHVLPRSRGGADSWENLVVSCRGCNLKKGRRTPEEAGMSLLRRPQKPRWTTPAQILLAEREPFSEWEPYLLTG
;
A
#
# COMPACT_ATOMS: atom_id res chain seq x y z
N HIS A 1 12.19 29.22 60.90
CA HIS A 1 11.06 28.28 60.60
C HIS A 1 10.34 28.72 59.33
N VAL A 2 10.75 28.16 58.19
CA VAL A 2 9.93 28.23 56.97
C VAL A 2 10.01 26.87 56.32
N ARG A 3 8.90 26.12 56.35
CA ARG A 3 8.70 24.85 55.68
C ARG A 3 8.36 25.12 54.19
N ARG A 4 9.25 24.75 53.27
CA ARG A 4 8.96 24.70 51.84
C ARG A 4 8.26 23.38 51.49
N ARG A 5 7.02 23.46 51.03
CA ARG A 5 6.29 22.35 50.44
C ARG A 5 6.79 22.09 49.02
N ALA A 6 7.36 20.92 48.75
CA ALA A 6 7.65 20.44 47.44
C ALA A 6 6.34 19.97 46.78
N ARG A 7 5.98 20.57 45.61
CA ARG A 7 4.91 20.07 44.73
C ARG A 7 5.48 18.95 43.88
N LEU A 8 5.02 17.75 44.08
CA LEU A 8 5.22 16.62 43.17
C LEU A 8 4.36 16.85 41.92
N LEU A 9 5.00 17.10 40.79
CA LEU A 9 4.38 17.06 39.45
C LEU A 9 4.19 15.58 39.08
N GLY A 10 2.95 15.13 39.10
CA GLY A 10 2.57 13.80 38.62
C GLY A 10 2.73 13.74 37.10
N VAL A 11 3.68 12.97 36.62
CA VAL A 11 3.82 12.59 35.22
C VAL A 11 2.79 11.50 34.96
N SER A 12 1.68 11.88 34.32
CA SER A 12 0.67 10.95 33.83
C SER A 12 1.24 10.23 32.60
N SER A 13 1.72 9.02 32.80
CA SER A 13 2.08 8.09 31.72
C SER A 13 0.80 7.55 31.11
N THR A 14 0.34 8.18 30.02
CA THR A 14 -0.71 7.59 29.17
C THR A 14 -0.13 6.38 28.45
N VAL A 15 -0.40 5.20 29.00
CA VAL A 15 -0.20 3.92 28.33
C VAL A 15 -1.16 3.89 27.13
N SER A 16 -0.62 4.09 25.94
CA SER A 16 -1.36 3.86 24.70
C SER A 16 -1.73 2.38 24.62
N GLY A 17 -3.02 2.08 24.78
CA GLY A 17 -3.54 0.74 24.56
C GLY A 17 -3.28 0.24 23.14
N PRO A 18 -3.34 -1.09 22.88
CA PRO A 18 -3.03 -1.66 21.58
C PRO A 18 -3.93 -1.02 20.52
N ARG A 19 -3.30 -0.46 19.47
CA ARG A 19 -4.03 0.11 18.32
C ARG A 19 -4.85 -1.02 17.71
N LYS A 20 -6.17 -0.91 17.78
CA LYS A 20 -7.09 -1.82 17.09
C LYS A 20 -6.79 -1.76 15.60
N SER A 21 -6.58 -2.92 14.97
CA SER A 21 -6.42 -3.07 13.53
C SER A 21 -7.49 -2.24 12.81
N PRO A 22 -7.15 -1.45 11.79
CA PRO A 22 -8.13 -0.68 11.00
C PRO A 22 -9.16 -1.56 10.28
N TYR A 23 -9.03 -2.88 10.37
CA TYR A 23 -9.90 -3.89 9.77
C TYR A 23 -10.95 -4.49 10.71
N ALA A 24 -11.16 -3.95 11.93
CA ALA A 24 -12.02 -4.50 12.98
C ALA A 24 -13.52 -4.71 12.61
N ARG A 25 -13.94 -4.41 11.38
CA ARG A 25 -15.29 -4.68 10.83
C ARG A 25 -15.27 -5.24 9.40
N ARG A 26 -14.15 -5.76 8.90
CA ARG A 26 -14.05 -6.29 7.53
C ARG A 26 -14.09 -7.80 7.55
N ASP A 27 -14.69 -8.37 6.51
CA ASP A 27 -14.67 -9.81 6.24
C ASP A 27 -13.21 -10.30 6.24
N VAL A 28 -12.85 -11.11 7.24
CA VAL A 28 -11.49 -11.68 7.39
C VAL A 28 -11.05 -12.43 6.15
N LEU A 29 -12.00 -13.07 5.45
CA LEU A 29 -11.74 -13.80 4.21
C LEU A 29 -11.43 -12.89 3.01
N ALA A 30 -11.74 -11.59 3.12
CA ALA A 30 -11.40 -10.59 2.11
C ALA A 30 -10.05 -9.91 2.36
N LEU A 31 -9.37 -10.18 3.48
CA LEU A 31 -8.07 -9.61 3.80
C LEU A 31 -7.05 -9.96 2.71
N PRO A 32 -6.18 -8.99 2.34
CA PRO A 32 -5.20 -9.22 1.29
C PRO A 32 -4.03 -10.07 1.78
N VAL A 33 -3.57 -10.95 0.90
CA VAL A 33 -2.44 -11.85 1.09
C VAL A 33 -1.49 -11.68 -0.10
N LEU A 34 -0.21 -11.43 0.16
CA LEU A 34 0.82 -11.30 -0.86
C LEU A 34 1.19 -12.68 -1.41
N LEU A 35 1.23 -12.80 -2.74
CA LEU A 35 1.71 -13.99 -3.42
C LEU A 35 3.12 -13.74 -3.97
N LEU A 36 4.04 -14.62 -3.63
CA LEU A 36 5.40 -14.65 -4.15
C LEU A 36 5.55 -15.80 -5.15
N ASN A 37 6.38 -15.62 -6.17
CA ASN A 37 6.77 -16.73 -7.04
C ASN A 37 7.86 -17.60 -6.39
N ARG A 38 8.31 -18.66 -7.07
CA ARG A 38 9.37 -19.56 -6.58
C ARG A 38 10.70 -18.86 -6.25
N TYR A 39 10.91 -17.65 -6.74
CA TYR A 39 12.11 -16.83 -6.49
C TYR A 39 11.86 -15.72 -5.44
N PHE A 40 10.79 -15.84 -4.67
CA PHE A 40 10.37 -14.85 -3.67
C PHE A 40 10.07 -13.46 -4.22
N ASN A 41 9.87 -13.33 -5.54
CA ASN A 41 9.43 -12.05 -6.11
C ASN A 41 7.91 -11.89 -5.98
N PRO A 42 7.41 -10.73 -5.56
CA PRO A 42 5.99 -10.46 -5.45
C PRO A 42 5.32 -10.49 -6.83
N VAL A 43 4.25 -11.27 -6.97
CA VAL A 43 3.55 -11.43 -8.25
C VAL A 43 2.12 -10.92 -8.24
N SER A 44 1.45 -11.00 -7.10
CA SER A 44 0.04 -10.58 -6.98
C SER A 44 -0.38 -10.46 -5.52
N VAL A 45 -1.57 -9.91 -5.30
CA VAL A 45 -2.26 -9.95 -4.02
C VAL A 45 -3.60 -10.67 -4.22
N THR A 46 -3.95 -11.54 -3.30
CA THR A 46 -5.19 -12.33 -3.34
C THR A 46 -5.96 -12.19 -2.03
N PRO A 47 -7.29 -12.35 -2.01
CA PRO A 47 -8.03 -12.41 -0.76
C PRO A 47 -7.69 -13.68 0.04
N ALA A 48 -7.76 -13.60 1.37
CA ALA A 48 -7.44 -14.69 2.30
C ALA A 48 -8.21 -15.98 1.99
N ARG A 49 -9.48 -15.89 1.55
CA ARG A 49 -10.25 -17.06 1.12
C ARG A 49 -9.52 -17.88 0.05
N ARG A 50 -8.96 -17.22 -0.96
CA ARG A 50 -8.22 -17.90 -2.03
C ARG A 50 -6.84 -18.35 -1.56
N ALA A 51 -6.21 -17.58 -0.70
CA ALA A 51 -4.91 -17.92 -0.10
C ALA A 51 -5.00 -19.25 0.66
N VAL A 52 -6.03 -19.43 1.49
CA VAL A 52 -6.26 -20.67 2.23
C VAL A 52 -6.49 -21.86 1.29
N VAL A 53 -7.23 -21.67 0.20
CA VAL A 53 -7.43 -22.73 -0.81
C VAL A 53 -6.09 -23.13 -1.46
N LEU A 54 -5.24 -22.16 -1.83
CA LEU A 54 -3.92 -22.45 -2.40
C LEU A 54 -3.01 -23.19 -1.42
N LEU A 55 -3.04 -22.77 -0.16
CA LEU A 55 -2.27 -23.41 0.91
C LEU A 55 -2.76 -24.85 1.18
N PHE A 56 -4.07 -25.04 1.30
CA PHE A 56 -4.68 -26.35 1.51
C PHE A 56 -4.42 -27.32 0.36
N ALA A 57 -4.44 -26.83 -0.88
CA ALA A 57 -4.16 -27.62 -2.08
C ALA A 57 -2.66 -27.93 -2.28
N GLY A 58 -1.78 -27.48 -1.39
CA GLY A 58 -0.32 -27.66 -1.54
C GLY A 58 0.30 -26.91 -2.72
N SER A 59 -0.46 -25.97 -3.31
CA SER A 59 0.03 -25.11 -4.41
C SER A 59 0.88 -23.94 -3.93
N ALA A 60 0.79 -23.64 -2.63
CA ALA A 60 1.54 -22.59 -1.94
C ALA A 60 1.95 -23.04 -0.54
N LEU A 61 2.99 -22.41 0.00
CA LEU A 61 3.40 -22.49 1.40
C LEU A 61 3.18 -21.12 2.05
N ALA A 62 2.73 -21.09 3.31
CA ALA A 62 2.64 -19.88 4.08
C ALA A 62 4.04 -19.48 4.59
N VAL A 63 4.37 -18.20 4.51
CA VAL A 63 5.63 -17.66 5.02
C VAL A 63 5.34 -16.91 6.30
N ASP A 64 6.04 -17.25 7.39
CA ASP A 64 5.93 -16.55 8.66
C ASP A 64 6.86 -15.33 8.74
N ASP A 65 6.87 -14.67 9.90
CA ASP A 65 7.65 -13.44 10.11
C ASP A 65 9.17 -13.68 10.09
N ASP A 66 9.60 -14.90 10.38
CA ASP A 66 11.00 -15.31 10.37
C ASP A 66 11.44 -15.83 9.00
N GLY A 67 10.52 -15.85 8.02
CA GLY A 67 10.75 -16.35 6.67
C GLY A 67 10.64 -17.86 6.55
N ALA A 68 10.22 -18.59 7.59
CA ALA A 68 10.02 -20.02 7.52
C ALA A 68 8.76 -20.37 6.71
N MET A 69 8.82 -21.44 5.95
CA MET A 69 7.74 -21.88 5.07
C MET A 69 6.98 -23.04 5.69
N HIS A 70 5.65 -22.91 5.72
CA HIS A 70 4.75 -23.87 6.34
C HIS A 70 3.72 -24.36 5.33
N ASP A 71 3.50 -25.67 5.29
CA ASP A 71 2.31 -26.24 4.65
C ASP A 71 1.05 -25.96 5.48
N PHE A 72 -0.10 -26.39 4.97
CA PHE A 72 -1.37 -26.16 5.66
C PHE A 72 -1.43 -26.80 7.05
N ALA A 73 -0.88 -28.01 7.23
CA ALA A 73 -0.93 -28.71 8.50
C ALA A 73 -0.07 -28.02 9.57
N CYS A 74 1.15 -27.65 9.21
CA CYS A 74 2.06 -26.89 10.07
C CYS A 74 1.50 -25.49 10.38
N TRP A 75 0.97 -24.77 9.36
CA TRP A 75 0.38 -23.45 9.54
C TRP A 75 -0.83 -23.45 10.48
N ARG A 76 -1.71 -24.47 10.34
CA ARG A 76 -2.88 -24.66 11.20
C ARG A 76 -2.49 -24.90 12.67
N ALA A 77 -1.35 -25.53 12.93
CA ALA A 77 -0.86 -25.82 14.27
C ALA A 77 -0.22 -24.61 14.97
N LEU A 78 0.08 -23.53 14.23
CA LEU A 78 0.66 -22.34 14.81
C LEU A 78 -0.34 -21.60 15.70
N PRO A 79 0.11 -21.07 16.85
CA PRO A 79 -0.73 -20.28 17.73
C PRO A 79 -1.13 -18.96 17.06
N ILE A 80 -2.35 -18.49 17.34
CA ILE A 80 -2.80 -17.15 16.93
C ILE A 80 -2.32 -16.15 17.96
N ARG A 81 -1.61 -15.13 17.48
CA ARG A 81 -1.09 -14.03 18.31
C ARG A 81 -2.10 -12.88 18.36
N SER A 82 -1.98 -11.98 19.31
CA SER A 82 -2.89 -10.82 19.49
C SER A 82 -2.94 -9.88 18.26
N ARG A 83 -1.90 -9.87 17.42
CA ARG A 83 -1.82 -9.07 16.19
C ARG A 83 -2.36 -9.79 14.96
N ASP A 84 -2.61 -11.10 15.04
CA ASP A 84 -3.06 -11.90 13.90
C ASP A 84 -4.57 -11.78 13.69
N ASP A 85 -5.01 -11.86 12.45
CA ASP A 85 -6.40 -12.07 12.11
C ASP A 85 -6.67 -13.57 11.99
N GLY A 86 -7.76 -14.03 12.61
CA GLY A 86 -8.15 -15.44 12.66
C GLY A 86 -9.38 -15.73 11.83
N ILE A 87 -9.33 -16.79 11.02
CA ILE A 87 -10.49 -17.33 10.31
C ILE A 87 -11.13 -18.37 11.23
N PRO A 88 -12.41 -18.23 11.61
CA PRO A 88 -13.11 -19.22 12.42
C PRO A 88 -13.15 -20.58 11.75
N MET A 89 -12.83 -21.64 12.49
CA MET A 89 -12.87 -23.03 12.04
C MET A 89 -13.53 -23.91 13.09
N VAL A 90 -13.90 -25.12 12.70
CA VAL A 90 -14.32 -26.15 13.67
C VAL A 90 -13.13 -26.48 14.58
N GLY A 91 -13.30 -26.27 15.89
CA GLY A 91 -12.27 -26.53 16.89
C GLY A 91 -11.23 -25.44 17.08
N GLY A 92 -11.43 -24.21 16.54
CA GLY A 92 -10.52 -23.09 16.78
C GLY A 92 -10.54 -22.02 15.70
N GLN A 93 -9.37 -21.46 15.46
CA GLN A 93 -9.17 -20.44 14.43
C GLN A 93 -7.92 -20.75 13.61
N LEU A 94 -7.93 -20.42 12.32
CA LEU A 94 -6.77 -20.45 11.45
C LEU A 94 -6.20 -19.03 11.32
N ARG A 95 -4.93 -18.85 11.62
CA ARG A 95 -4.22 -17.59 11.36
C ARG A 95 -4.27 -17.26 9.86
N VAL A 96 -4.66 -16.03 9.51
CA VAL A 96 -4.59 -15.55 8.13
C VAL A 96 -3.12 -15.45 7.71
N PRO A 97 -2.66 -16.17 6.70
CA PRO A 97 -1.31 -15.97 6.18
C PRO A 97 -1.23 -14.59 5.51
N ARG A 98 -0.18 -13.83 5.78
CA ARG A 98 0.05 -12.53 5.12
C ARG A 98 0.84 -12.67 3.83
N VAL A 99 1.66 -13.72 3.74
CA VAL A 99 2.51 -14.00 2.60
C VAL A 99 2.39 -15.49 2.24
N LEU A 100 2.22 -15.76 0.94
CA LEU A 100 2.26 -17.12 0.39
C LEU A 100 3.34 -17.21 -0.68
N HIS A 101 4.14 -18.27 -0.61
CA HIS A 101 5.11 -18.66 -1.62
C HIS A 101 4.50 -19.73 -2.54
N LEU A 102 4.39 -19.43 -3.84
CA LEU A 102 3.85 -20.34 -4.86
C LEU A 102 4.94 -21.33 -5.30
N VAL A 103 4.78 -22.62 -4.98
CA VAL A 103 5.82 -23.65 -5.15
C VAL A 103 6.22 -23.84 -6.62
N ARG A 104 5.26 -23.81 -7.55
CA ARG A 104 5.47 -24.12 -8.97
C ARG A 104 5.37 -22.93 -9.91
N TYR A 105 5.19 -21.71 -9.37
CA TYR A 105 5.01 -20.52 -10.19
C TYR A 105 6.33 -19.78 -10.35
N ASP A 106 6.91 -19.85 -11.55
CA ASP A 106 8.20 -19.26 -11.89
C ASP A 106 8.09 -17.94 -12.67
N ARG A 107 6.88 -17.58 -13.10
CA ARG A 107 6.69 -16.35 -13.90
C ARG A 107 6.80 -15.11 -13.03
N SER A 108 7.54 -14.12 -13.54
CA SER A 108 7.49 -12.74 -13.03
C SER A 108 6.61 -11.93 -13.98
N PRO A 109 5.37 -11.57 -13.57
CA PRO A 109 4.49 -10.82 -14.47
C PRO A 109 5.11 -9.47 -14.79
N ARG A 110 5.37 -9.21 -16.07
CA ARG A 110 5.73 -7.87 -16.54
C ARG A 110 4.49 -6.99 -16.48
N VAL A 111 4.49 -6.01 -15.60
CA VAL A 111 3.38 -5.06 -15.49
C VAL A 111 3.57 -3.96 -16.52
N ILE A 112 2.68 -3.91 -17.49
CA ILE A 112 2.52 -2.72 -18.31
C ILE A 112 1.65 -1.75 -17.51
N VAL A 113 2.30 -0.78 -16.86
CA VAL A 113 1.57 0.27 -16.13
C VAL A 113 0.84 1.14 -17.13
N ARG A 114 -0.49 0.98 -17.20
CA ARG A 114 -1.34 1.78 -18.08
C ARG A 114 -1.46 3.21 -17.54
N LEU A 115 -1.46 4.19 -18.44
CA LEU A 115 -1.76 5.58 -18.11
C LEU A 115 -3.24 5.69 -17.75
N THR A 116 -3.55 5.74 -16.48
CA THR A 116 -4.90 5.87 -15.95
C THR A 116 -4.92 6.95 -14.86
N ARG A 117 -6.09 7.57 -14.64
CA ARG A 117 -6.28 8.53 -13.53
C ARG A 117 -5.82 7.93 -12.19
N ARG A 118 -6.20 6.68 -11.91
CA ARG A 118 -5.81 5.97 -10.69
C ARG A 118 -4.29 5.89 -10.54
N ASN A 119 -3.60 5.43 -11.58
CA ASN A 119 -2.15 5.26 -11.54
C ASN A 119 -1.40 6.60 -11.47
N LEU A 120 -1.94 7.67 -12.06
CA LEU A 120 -1.40 9.01 -11.91
C LEU A 120 -1.57 9.53 -10.47
N MET A 121 -2.75 9.31 -9.85
CA MET A 121 -2.97 9.64 -8.43
C MET A 121 -1.99 8.90 -7.51
N LEU A 122 -1.75 7.61 -7.76
CA LEU A 122 -0.78 6.81 -6.99
C LEU A 122 0.66 7.30 -7.19
N ARG A 123 1.07 7.57 -8.45
CA ARG A 123 2.40 8.08 -8.74
C ARG A 123 2.70 9.38 -8.00
N ASP A 124 1.73 10.26 -7.93
CA ASP A 124 1.84 11.58 -7.32
C ASP A 124 1.40 11.59 -5.84
N ASP A 125 1.17 10.40 -5.26
CA ASP A 125 0.86 10.21 -3.85
C ASP A 125 -0.37 11.04 -3.40
N HIS A 126 -1.40 11.10 -4.28
CA HIS A 126 -2.62 11.89 -4.06
C HIS A 126 -2.32 13.35 -3.64
N GLN A 127 -1.21 13.91 -4.11
CA GLN A 127 -0.71 15.23 -3.75
C GLN A 127 -0.68 16.14 -4.97
N CYS A 128 -1.10 17.40 -4.79
CA CYS A 128 -0.94 18.42 -5.80
C CYS A 128 0.53 18.67 -6.11
N GLN A 129 0.95 18.49 -7.36
CA GLN A 129 2.35 18.62 -7.77
C GLN A 129 2.82 20.08 -7.89
N TYR A 130 1.95 21.05 -7.64
CA TYR A 130 2.28 22.49 -7.63
C TYR A 130 2.40 23.07 -6.21
N CYS A 131 1.50 22.72 -5.29
CA CYS A 131 1.44 23.35 -3.96
C CYS A 131 1.62 22.35 -2.81
N ALA A 132 1.92 21.09 -3.09
CA ALA A 132 2.09 20.03 -2.11
C ALA A 132 0.86 19.71 -1.22
N LYS A 133 -0.28 20.37 -1.38
CA LYS A 133 -1.48 20.06 -0.61
C LYS A 133 -2.04 18.69 -0.98
N ARG A 134 -2.64 18.01 0.02
CA ARG A 134 -3.35 16.71 -0.11
C ARG A 134 -4.84 16.91 0.19
N PRO A 135 -5.62 17.55 -0.70
CA PRO A 135 -7.04 17.71 -0.50
C PRO A 135 -7.78 16.39 -0.71
N GLN A 136 -9.10 16.37 -0.54
CA GLN A 136 -9.89 15.18 -0.82
C GLN A 136 -9.78 14.79 -2.31
N LEU A 137 -9.90 13.47 -2.61
CA LEU A 137 -9.77 12.95 -3.98
C LEU A 137 -10.65 13.64 -5.03
N ARG A 138 -11.84 14.09 -4.62
CA ARG A 138 -12.79 14.84 -5.49
C ARG A 138 -12.29 16.23 -5.88
N GLU A 139 -11.32 16.78 -5.14
CA GLU A 139 -10.74 18.11 -5.37
C GLU A 139 -9.42 18.04 -6.17
N LEU A 140 -8.96 16.81 -6.43
CA LEU A 140 -7.80 16.55 -7.27
C LEU A 140 -8.22 16.31 -8.72
N ASN A 141 -7.53 16.98 -9.63
CA ASN A 141 -7.66 16.86 -11.07
C ASN A 141 -6.36 16.38 -11.70
N LEU A 142 -6.43 15.92 -12.96
CA LEU A 142 -5.27 15.75 -13.80
C LEU A 142 -5.07 17.04 -14.62
N ASP A 143 -3.84 17.51 -14.63
CA ASP A 143 -3.43 18.70 -15.40
C ASP A 143 -2.32 18.34 -16.38
N HIS A 144 -2.38 18.94 -17.57
CA HIS A 144 -1.33 18.83 -18.59
C HIS A 144 -0.28 19.90 -18.33
N VAL A 145 0.97 19.49 -18.07
CA VAL A 145 2.10 20.41 -17.89
C VAL A 145 2.21 21.33 -19.12
N LEU A 146 2.36 20.74 -20.32
CA LEU A 146 2.10 21.43 -21.58
C LEU A 146 0.62 21.28 -21.93
N PRO A 147 -0.15 22.38 -22.01
CA PRO A 147 -1.59 22.33 -22.26
C PRO A 147 -1.96 21.59 -23.56
N ARG A 148 -3.08 20.87 -23.57
CA ARG A 148 -3.59 20.17 -24.79
C ARG A 148 -3.78 21.14 -25.95
N SER A 149 -4.25 22.37 -25.70
CA SER A 149 -4.40 23.41 -26.70
C SER A 149 -3.09 23.83 -27.36
N ARG A 150 -1.95 23.42 -26.80
CA ARG A 150 -0.60 23.71 -27.30
C ARG A 150 0.14 22.43 -27.72
N GLY A 151 -0.60 21.36 -28.00
CA GLY A 151 -0.05 20.08 -28.45
C GLY A 151 0.40 19.15 -27.31
N GLY A 152 0.06 19.43 -26.07
CA GLY A 152 0.38 18.55 -24.95
C GLY A 152 -0.35 17.20 -25.04
N ALA A 153 0.41 16.10 -25.07
CA ALA A 153 -0.10 14.75 -25.18
C ALA A 153 -0.53 14.18 -23.83
N ASP A 154 -1.42 13.17 -23.86
CA ASP A 154 -1.72 12.33 -22.70
C ASP A 154 -0.54 11.35 -22.51
N SER A 155 0.44 11.73 -21.71
CA SER A 155 1.61 10.91 -21.41
C SER A 155 1.99 10.98 -19.92
N TRP A 156 2.81 10.03 -19.49
CA TRP A 156 3.34 10.00 -18.12
C TRP A 156 4.20 11.24 -17.81
N GLU A 157 4.84 11.80 -18.82
CA GLU A 157 5.76 12.92 -18.73
C GLU A 157 5.04 14.27 -18.80
N ASN A 158 3.75 14.27 -19.19
CA ASN A 158 2.98 15.50 -19.39
C ASN A 158 1.76 15.63 -18.46
N LEU A 159 1.32 14.56 -17.80
CA LEU A 159 0.19 14.60 -16.87
C LEU A 159 0.68 14.61 -15.43
N VAL A 160 0.08 15.48 -14.61
CA VAL A 160 0.34 15.57 -13.15
C VAL A 160 -0.97 15.72 -12.38
N VAL A 161 -0.92 15.30 -11.11
CA VAL A 161 -2.02 15.55 -10.18
C VAL A 161 -1.95 16.99 -9.68
N SER A 162 -3.06 17.72 -9.75
CA SER A 162 -3.17 19.09 -9.28
C SER A 162 -4.45 19.31 -8.48
N CYS A 163 -4.44 20.19 -7.49
CA CYS A 163 -5.68 20.65 -6.87
C CYS A 163 -6.43 21.63 -7.80
N ARG A 164 -7.73 21.74 -7.60
CA ARG A 164 -8.58 22.63 -8.42
C ARG A 164 -8.06 24.06 -8.48
N GLY A 165 -7.58 24.62 -7.35
CA GLY A 165 -7.05 25.99 -7.31
C GLY A 165 -5.80 26.18 -8.17
N CYS A 166 -4.82 25.26 -8.08
CA CYS A 166 -3.60 25.31 -8.90
C CYS A 166 -3.91 25.10 -10.38
N ASN A 167 -4.81 24.16 -10.70
CA ASN A 167 -5.22 23.91 -12.08
C ASN A 167 -5.86 25.16 -12.71
N LEU A 168 -6.76 25.82 -11.99
CA LEU A 168 -7.38 27.08 -12.44
C LEU A 168 -6.35 28.20 -12.59
N LYS A 169 -5.43 28.35 -11.61
CA LYS A 169 -4.35 29.37 -11.67
C LYS A 169 -3.46 29.18 -12.89
N LYS A 170 -3.11 27.92 -13.20
CA LYS A 170 -2.28 27.60 -14.36
C LYS A 170 -3.02 27.85 -15.68
N GLY A 171 -4.25 27.37 -15.80
CA GLY A 171 -5.07 27.53 -17.00
C GLY A 171 -4.40 26.94 -18.24
N ARG A 172 -4.40 27.69 -19.34
CA ARG A 172 -3.81 27.29 -20.64
C ARG A 172 -2.32 27.63 -20.79
N ARG A 173 -1.65 27.96 -19.69
CA ARG A 173 -0.22 28.32 -19.64
C ARG A 173 0.62 27.12 -19.23
N THR A 174 1.92 27.16 -19.52
CA THR A 174 2.87 26.23 -18.88
C THR A 174 3.06 26.61 -17.40
N PRO A 175 3.60 25.74 -16.56
CA PRO A 175 3.90 26.10 -15.17
C PRO A 175 4.78 27.35 -15.06
N GLU A 176 5.81 27.45 -15.88
CA GLU A 176 6.75 28.56 -15.90
C GLU A 176 6.03 29.88 -16.25
N GLU A 177 5.20 29.90 -17.29
CA GLU A 177 4.39 31.06 -17.69
C GLU A 177 3.37 31.46 -16.62
N ALA A 178 2.94 30.51 -15.79
CA ALA A 178 2.01 30.76 -14.67
C ALA A 178 2.72 31.17 -13.37
N GLY A 179 4.06 31.25 -13.38
CA GLY A 179 4.87 31.47 -12.18
C GLY A 179 4.73 30.33 -11.16
N MET A 180 4.64 29.09 -11.65
CA MET A 180 4.48 27.87 -10.86
C MET A 180 5.61 26.89 -11.18
N SER A 181 6.00 26.12 -10.17
CA SER A 181 6.98 25.05 -10.32
C SER A 181 6.36 23.71 -9.97
N LEU A 182 6.86 22.65 -10.58
CA LEU A 182 6.50 21.28 -10.22
C LEU A 182 7.38 20.81 -9.05
N LEU A 183 6.77 20.08 -8.12
CA LEU A 183 7.50 19.44 -7.00
C LEU A 183 8.47 18.38 -7.54
N ARG A 184 8.06 17.65 -8.57
CA ARG A 184 8.85 16.61 -9.23
C ARG A 184 8.57 16.62 -10.72
N ARG A 185 9.62 16.33 -11.52
CA ARG A 185 9.43 16.11 -12.95
C ARG A 185 8.58 14.86 -13.17
N PRO A 186 7.47 14.95 -13.91
CA PRO A 186 6.63 13.79 -14.14
C PRO A 186 7.35 12.76 -15.02
N GLN A 187 7.30 11.50 -14.60
CA GLN A 187 7.93 10.37 -15.29
C GLN A 187 7.03 9.15 -15.18
N LYS A 188 7.24 8.19 -16.06
CA LYS A 188 6.59 6.89 -15.94
C LYS A 188 7.07 6.19 -14.65
N PRO A 189 6.16 5.69 -13.80
CA PRO A 189 6.55 4.99 -12.59
C PRO A 189 7.30 3.69 -12.92
N ARG A 190 8.29 3.36 -12.11
CA ARG A 190 9.10 2.13 -12.23
C ARG A 190 8.45 0.92 -11.57
N TRP A 191 7.14 0.92 -11.36
CA TRP A 191 6.44 -0.22 -10.77
C TRP A 191 6.60 -1.45 -11.67
N THR A 192 7.19 -2.49 -11.14
CA THR A 192 7.52 -3.71 -11.89
C THR A 192 6.53 -4.85 -11.63
N THR A 193 5.72 -4.74 -10.59
CA THR A 193 4.77 -5.80 -10.20
C THR A 193 3.37 -5.26 -9.88
N PRO A 194 2.29 -6.06 -10.10
CA PRO A 194 0.93 -5.70 -9.66
C PRO A 194 0.86 -5.43 -8.16
N ALA A 195 1.68 -6.11 -7.36
CA ALA A 195 1.76 -5.92 -5.92
C ALA A 195 2.18 -4.49 -5.56
N GLN A 196 3.18 -3.91 -6.24
CA GLN A 196 3.62 -2.54 -5.98
C GLN A 196 2.53 -1.50 -6.25
N ILE A 197 1.67 -1.72 -7.27
CA ILE A 197 0.51 -0.85 -7.54
C ILE A 197 -0.52 -0.96 -6.41
N LEU A 198 -0.77 -2.18 -5.93
CA LEU A 198 -1.73 -2.42 -4.84
C LEU A 198 -1.24 -1.89 -3.50
N LEU A 199 0.08 -1.88 -3.30
CA LEU A 199 0.73 -1.37 -2.09
C LEU A 199 0.75 0.15 -2.01
N ALA A 200 0.88 0.83 -3.15
CA ALA A 200 0.78 2.29 -3.19
C ALA A 200 -0.61 2.80 -2.77
N GLU A 201 -1.61 1.93 -2.67
CA GLU A 201 -2.99 2.27 -2.26
C GLU A 201 -3.30 2.00 -0.79
N ARG A 202 -2.45 1.24 -0.09
CA ARG A 202 -2.70 0.78 1.28
C ARG A 202 -1.40 0.79 2.06
N GLU A 203 -1.50 1.03 3.37
CA GLU A 203 -0.38 0.72 4.25
C GLU A 203 -0.10 -0.79 4.16
N PRO A 204 1.11 -1.19 3.73
CA PRO A 204 1.46 -2.61 3.65
C PRO A 204 1.46 -3.23 5.05
N PHE A 205 1.15 -4.52 5.13
CA PHE A 205 1.44 -5.27 6.34
C PHE A 205 2.96 -5.34 6.54
N SER A 206 3.42 -5.29 7.77
CA SER A 206 4.86 -5.37 8.10
C SER A 206 5.52 -6.62 7.52
N GLU A 207 4.77 -7.72 7.44
CA GLU A 207 5.21 -8.99 6.87
C GLU A 207 5.50 -8.92 5.36
N TRP A 208 5.07 -7.85 4.68
CA TRP A 208 5.30 -7.66 3.25
C TRP A 208 6.58 -6.87 2.95
N GLU A 209 7.06 -6.07 3.92
CA GLU A 209 8.19 -5.16 3.73
C GLU A 209 9.44 -5.84 3.15
N PRO A 210 9.86 -7.05 3.61
CA PRO A 210 11.06 -7.71 3.09
C PRO A 210 11.01 -8.00 1.59
N TYR A 211 9.81 -8.16 1.04
CA TYR A 211 9.59 -8.53 -0.37
C TYR A 211 9.33 -7.35 -1.29
N LEU A 212 9.22 -6.14 -0.75
CA LEU A 212 8.84 -4.94 -1.50
C LEU A 212 10.01 -4.00 -1.72
N LEU A 213 11.02 -4.05 -0.87
CA LEU A 213 12.19 -3.18 -0.90
C LEU A 213 13.30 -3.69 -1.83
N THR A 214 13.16 -4.88 -2.40
CA THR A 214 14.11 -5.47 -3.35
C THR A 214 13.74 -5.09 -4.78
N GLY A 215 14.19 -3.91 -5.23
CA GLY A 215 14.04 -3.45 -6.61
C GLY A 215 14.86 -2.20 -6.88
#